data_06a07b1b44ef5d5bf7619e4052376f7a
#
_entry.id   06a07b1b44ef5d5bf7619e4052376f7a
#
_cell.length_a   1.000
_cell.length_b   1.000
_cell.length_c   1.000
_cell.angle_alpha   90.00
_cell.angle_beta   90.00
_cell.angle_gamma   90.00
#
_symmetry.space_group_name_H-M   'P 1'
#
loop_
_entity.id
_entity.type
_entity.pdbx_description
1 polymer ?
#
loop_
_entity_poly.entity_id
_entity_poly.type
_entity_poly.pdbx_seq_one_letter_code
_entity_poly.pdbx_strand_id
1 'polypeptide(L)'
;TGDSWVIPKAQDHTKPSDQKAIQPRIVKKLEHIDRGEKVGGRSEIAITHGIRKRWKTIAENTDGVNSSKVEKMFGHSTSNVLDNTYYKPDLADLFKEYEKFSDRLAVSEESILEIELRNKDKIIEANQAQKDDKIKELEERIVRFEKFIKI
;
A
#
# COMPACT_ATOMS: atom_id res chain seq x y z
N THR A 1 17.45 -12.94 12.15
CA THR A 1 17.85 -12.35 10.85
C THR A 1 17.38 -13.31 9.77
N GLY A 2 16.12 -13.18 9.38
CA GLY A 2 15.52 -14.10 8.44
C GLY A 2 15.53 -13.51 7.04
N ASP A 3 16.39 -14.03 6.17
CA ASP A 3 16.23 -13.88 4.73
C ASP A 3 15.05 -14.74 4.31
N SER A 4 13.83 -14.25 4.55
CA SER A 4 12.64 -14.90 4.03
C SER A 4 12.48 -14.53 2.56
N TRP A 5 12.75 -15.47 1.68
CA TRP A 5 12.56 -15.30 0.26
C TRP A 5 11.07 -15.21 -0.07
N VAL A 6 10.66 -14.17 -0.78
CA VAL A 6 9.26 -13.95 -1.17
C VAL A 6 8.71 -15.10 -2.02
N ILE A 7 9.56 -15.70 -2.85
CA ILE A 7 9.19 -16.85 -3.69
C ILE A 7 10.33 -17.89 -3.61
N PRO A 8 10.18 -18.93 -2.81
CA PRO A 8 11.18 -19.98 -2.70
C PRO A 8 11.24 -20.88 -3.97
N LYS A 9 12.35 -21.54 -4.18
CA LYS A 9 12.45 -22.59 -5.19
C LYS A 9 11.55 -23.76 -4.83
N ALA A 10 10.97 -24.43 -5.84
CA ALA A 10 10.06 -25.55 -5.63
C ALA A 10 10.67 -26.73 -4.85
N GLN A 11 12.00 -26.91 -4.93
CA GLN A 11 12.75 -28.01 -4.29
C GLN A 11 13.61 -27.58 -3.09
N ASP A 12 13.87 -26.30 -2.96
CA ASP A 12 14.69 -25.73 -1.89
C ASP A 12 14.12 -24.40 -1.44
N HIS A 13 13.39 -24.43 -0.32
CA HIS A 13 12.71 -23.25 0.24
C HIS A 13 13.68 -22.24 0.87
N THR A 14 14.95 -22.57 1.00
CA THR A 14 15.97 -21.68 1.56
C THR A 14 16.60 -20.75 0.53
N LYS A 15 16.36 -21.01 -0.76
CA LYS A 15 16.93 -20.22 -1.86
C LYS A 15 15.84 -19.50 -2.66
N PRO A 16 16.13 -18.28 -3.17
CA PRO A 16 15.18 -17.59 -4.03
C PRO A 16 14.96 -18.38 -5.33
N SER A 17 13.75 -18.30 -5.86
CA SER A 17 13.46 -18.81 -7.19
C SER A 17 14.24 -18.01 -8.25
N ASP A 18 14.77 -18.70 -9.26
CA ASP A 18 15.32 -18.03 -10.41
C ASP A 18 14.24 -17.17 -11.10
N GLN A 19 14.58 -15.93 -11.42
CA GLN A 19 13.68 -15.01 -12.08
C GLN A 19 13.07 -15.59 -13.37
N LYS A 20 13.86 -16.40 -14.11
CA LYS A 20 13.39 -17.10 -15.32
C LYS A 20 12.35 -18.18 -15.03
N ALA A 21 12.28 -18.70 -13.80
CA ALA A 21 11.32 -19.72 -13.42
C ALA A 21 10.00 -19.15 -12.88
N ILE A 22 9.99 -17.89 -12.45
CA ILE A 22 8.79 -17.25 -11.85
C ILE A 22 7.75 -16.95 -12.93
N GLN A 23 8.17 -16.33 -14.02
CA GLN A 23 7.24 -15.90 -15.07
C GLN A 23 6.43 -17.04 -15.69
N PRO A 24 7.02 -18.18 -16.08
CA PRO A 24 6.25 -19.32 -16.60
C PRO A 24 5.21 -19.86 -15.59
N ARG A 25 5.53 -19.87 -14.30
CA ARG A 25 4.59 -20.32 -13.25
C ARG A 25 3.38 -19.41 -13.13
N ILE A 26 3.61 -18.09 -13.17
CA ILE A 26 2.52 -17.10 -13.16
C ILE A 26 1.68 -17.27 -14.42
N VAL A 27 2.29 -17.38 -15.60
CA VAL A 27 1.58 -17.58 -16.87
C VAL A 27 0.73 -18.83 -16.81
N LYS A 28 1.27 -19.96 -16.36
CA LYS A 28 0.54 -21.22 -16.25
C LYS A 28 -0.67 -21.13 -15.31
N LYS A 29 -0.53 -20.45 -14.17
CA LYS A 29 -1.66 -20.24 -13.24
C LYS A 29 -2.77 -19.36 -13.83
N LEU A 30 -2.45 -18.51 -14.78
CA LEU A 30 -3.36 -17.55 -15.39
C LEU A 30 -3.79 -17.95 -16.82
N GLU A 31 -3.52 -19.19 -17.24
CA GLU A 31 -3.90 -19.70 -18.56
C GLU A 31 -5.42 -19.68 -18.81
N HIS A 32 -6.22 -19.79 -17.75
CA HIS A 32 -7.68 -19.75 -17.81
C HIS A 32 -8.25 -18.33 -17.94
N ILE A 33 -7.43 -17.29 -17.80
CA ILE A 33 -7.87 -15.90 -17.92
C ILE A 33 -7.80 -15.50 -19.38
N ASP A 34 -8.93 -15.05 -19.92
CA ASP A 34 -8.96 -14.41 -21.23
C ASP A 34 -8.10 -13.14 -21.20
N ARG A 35 -7.12 -13.09 -22.08
CA ARG A 35 -6.16 -11.97 -22.16
C ARG A 35 -6.37 -11.09 -23.38
N GLY A 36 -7.53 -11.20 -24.02
CA GLY A 36 -7.84 -10.48 -25.23
C GLY A 36 -7.04 -10.99 -26.46
N GLU A 37 -7.16 -10.28 -27.56
CA GLU A 37 -6.51 -10.63 -28.82
C GLU A 37 -4.99 -10.48 -28.76
N LYS A 38 -4.31 -11.24 -29.61
CA LYS A 38 -2.86 -11.09 -29.77
C LYS A 38 -2.56 -10.15 -30.91
N VAL A 39 -1.93 -9.02 -30.62
CA VAL A 39 -1.44 -8.06 -31.60
C VAL A 39 0.08 -8.08 -31.60
N GLY A 40 0.69 -8.39 -32.76
CA GLY A 40 2.15 -8.46 -32.86
C GLY A 40 2.80 -9.50 -31.92
N GLY A 41 2.14 -10.63 -31.66
CA GLY A 41 2.63 -11.70 -30.77
C GLY A 41 2.47 -11.40 -29.26
N ARG A 42 1.92 -10.25 -28.89
CA ARG A 42 1.64 -9.89 -27.49
C ARG A 42 0.14 -9.90 -27.22
N SER A 43 -0.25 -10.49 -26.10
CA SER A 43 -1.65 -10.40 -25.64
C SER A 43 -1.98 -8.98 -25.23
N GLU A 44 -3.22 -8.56 -25.46
CA GLU A 44 -3.72 -7.23 -25.06
C GLU A 44 -3.51 -6.99 -23.56
N ILE A 45 -3.82 -7.97 -22.73
CA ILE A 45 -3.59 -7.94 -21.31
C ILE A 45 -2.22 -8.57 -20.98
N ALA A 46 -1.27 -7.74 -20.60
CA ALA A 46 0.05 -8.17 -20.15
C ALA A 46 -0.01 -8.56 -18.66
N ILE A 47 0.34 -9.82 -18.34
CA ILE A 47 0.25 -10.34 -16.97
C ILE A 47 1.17 -9.60 -16.02
N THR A 48 2.47 -9.83 -16.14
CA THR A 48 3.45 -9.27 -15.18
C THR A 48 3.64 -7.77 -15.36
N HIS A 49 3.69 -7.32 -16.60
CA HIS A 49 3.84 -5.91 -16.92
C HIS A 49 2.57 -5.11 -16.59
N GLY A 50 1.40 -5.70 -16.76
CA GLY A 50 0.12 -5.11 -16.38
C GLY A 50 0.00 -4.88 -14.88
N ILE A 51 0.38 -5.87 -14.06
CA ILE A 51 0.41 -5.73 -12.60
C ILE A 51 1.35 -4.60 -12.19
N ARG A 52 2.56 -4.57 -12.75
CA ARG A 52 3.56 -3.54 -12.48
C ARG A 52 3.05 -2.14 -12.88
N LYS A 53 2.42 -2.03 -14.06
CA LYS A 53 1.83 -0.78 -14.53
C LYS A 53 0.72 -0.30 -13.62
N ARG A 54 -0.22 -1.20 -13.22
CA ARG A 54 -1.30 -0.89 -12.27
C ARG A 54 -0.73 -0.36 -10.96
N TRP A 55 0.24 -1.07 -10.38
CA TRP A 55 0.88 -0.67 -9.13
C TRP A 55 1.47 0.74 -9.22
N LYS A 56 2.26 1.00 -10.26
CA LYS A 56 2.86 2.32 -10.50
C LYS A 56 1.81 3.40 -10.70
N THR A 57 0.78 3.12 -11.49
CA THR A 57 -0.30 4.09 -11.76
C THR A 57 -1.04 4.46 -10.46
N ILE A 58 -1.31 3.49 -9.59
CA ILE A 58 -1.95 3.76 -8.29
C ILE A 58 -1.04 4.60 -7.40
N ALA A 59 0.23 4.26 -7.30
CA ALA A 59 1.20 5.02 -6.51
C ALA A 59 1.33 6.47 -6.97
N GLU A 60 1.50 6.69 -8.27
CA GLU A 60 1.65 8.03 -8.87
C GLU A 60 0.37 8.89 -8.76
N ASN A 61 -0.81 8.27 -8.75
CA ASN A 61 -2.09 8.94 -8.60
C ASN A 61 -2.57 9.05 -7.14
N THR A 62 -1.70 8.79 -6.18
CA THR A 62 -2.01 8.96 -4.76
C THR A 62 -1.31 10.21 -4.23
N ASP A 63 -2.11 11.13 -3.69
CA ASP A 63 -1.60 12.40 -3.16
C ASP A 63 -0.58 12.18 -2.04
N GLY A 64 0.47 12.98 -2.03
CA GLY A 64 1.51 12.93 -1.02
C GLY A 64 2.49 11.75 -1.14
N VAL A 65 2.43 10.99 -2.24
CA VAL A 65 3.40 9.94 -2.54
C VAL A 65 4.62 10.54 -3.23
N ASN A 66 5.81 10.12 -2.80
CA ASN A 66 7.08 10.57 -3.37
C ASN A 66 7.50 9.68 -4.55
N SER A 67 7.44 10.21 -5.77
CA SER A 67 7.78 9.48 -7.01
C SER A 67 9.21 8.93 -7.02
N SER A 68 10.19 9.61 -6.41
CA SER A 68 11.56 9.09 -6.33
C SER A 68 11.64 7.82 -5.48
N LYS A 69 10.85 7.74 -4.40
CA LYS A 69 10.74 6.52 -3.58
C LYS A 69 10.04 5.40 -4.34
N VAL A 70 8.99 5.73 -5.11
CA VAL A 70 8.29 4.78 -5.98
C VAL A 70 9.26 4.18 -7.01
N GLU A 71 10.06 4.99 -7.69
CA GLU A 71 11.08 4.51 -8.64
C GLU A 71 12.12 3.59 -7.97
N LYS A 72 12.53 3.91 -6.74
CA LYS A 72 13.44 3.03 -5.95
C LYS A 72 12.79 1.69 -5.61
N MET A 73 11.50 1.64 -5.25
CA MET A 73 10.77 0.40 -5.02
C MET A 73 10.69 -0.47 -6.28
N PHE A 74 10.65 0.15 -7.46
CA PHE A 74 10.72 -0.55 -8.75
C PHE A 74 12.13 -1.04 -9.12
N GLY A 75 13.16 -0.63 -8.37
CA GLY A 75 14.54 -0.92 -8.71
C GLY A 75 15.02 -0.13 -9.93
N HIS A 76 14.33 0.94 -10.29
CA HIS A 76 14.79 1.84 -11.34
C HIS A 76 15.88 2.77 -10.80
N SER A 77 16.89 3.04 -11.62
CA SER A 77 17.73 4.20 -11.39
C SER A 77 16.92 5.44 -11.70
N THR A 78 16.85 6.38 -10.76
CA THR A 78 16.27 7.69 -11.03
C THR A 78 17.10 8.39 -12.10
N SER A 79 16.46 9.16 -12.97
CA SER A 79 17.16 9.89 -14.06
C SER A 79 18.16 10.93 -13.52
N ASN A 80 18.07 11.24 -12.23
CA ASN A 80 18.96 12.18 -11.58
C ASN A 80 20.14 11.42 -10.94
N VAL A 81 21.35 11.57 -11.51
CA VAL A 81 22.58 10.92 -11.04
C VAL A 81 22.85 11.23 -9.55
N LEU A 82 22.51 12.43 -9.10
CA LEU A 82 22.64 12.86 -7.71
C LEU A 82 21.73 12.04 -6.77
N ASP A 83 20.48 11.81 -7.14
CA ASP A 83 19.54 11.01 -6.34
C ASP A 83 20.00 9.56 -6.17
N ASN A 84 20.65 9.00 -7.18
CA ASN A 84 21.17 7.63 -7.10
C ASN A 84 22.38 7.49 -6.18
N THR A 85 23.18 8.54 -6.07
CA THR A 85 24.45 8.52 -5.32
C THR A 85 24.23 8.90 -3.85
N TYR A 86 23.41 9.92 -3.60
CA TYR A 86 23.26 10.51 -2.27
C TYR A 86 21.97 10.11 -1.56
N TYR A 87 20.91 9.78 -2.31
CA TYR A 87 19.63 9.41 -1.72
C TYR A 87 19.44 7.89 -1.67
N LYS A 88 19.65 7.33 -0.49
CA LYS A 88 19.43 5.91 -0.20
C LYS A 88 18.37 5.80 0.90
N PRO A 89 17.07 5.83 0.55
CA PRO A 89 16.03 5.63 1.55
C PRO A 89 16.18 4.25 2.17
N ASP A 90 15.97 4.15 3.46
CA ASP A 90 15.94 2.87 4.15
C ASP A 90 14.62 2.12 3.86
N LEU A 91 14.56 0.85 4.28
CA LEU A 91 13.38 0.02 4.04
C LEU A 91 12.14 0.57 4.78
N ALA A 92 12.33 1.14 5.97
CA ALA A 92 11.23 1.72 6.74
C ALA A 92 10.65 2.96 6.07
N ASP A 93 11.49 3.79 5.47
CA ASP A 93 11.05 4.95 4.69
C ASP A 93 10.28 4.56 3.42
N LEU A 94 10.73 3.50 2.74
CA LEU A 94 10.03 2.96 1.58
C LEU A 94 8.68 2.35 1.99
N PHE A 95 8.65 1.65 3.13
CA PHE A 95 7.42 1.04 3.64
C PHE A 95 6.38 2.09 4.02
N LYS A 96 6.76 3.16 4.72
CA LYS A 96 5.86 4.29 5.01
C LYS A 96 5.28 4.92 3.74
N GLU A 97 6.07 4.97 2.68
CA GLU A 97 5.59 5.48 1.39
C GLU A 97 4.59 4.51 0.74
N TYR A 98 4.87 3.20 0.83
CA TYR A 98 3.99 2.16 0.33
C TYR A 98 2.64 2.14 1.05
N GLU A 99 2.61 2.34 2.36
CA GLU A 99 1.38 2.36 3.17
C GLU A 99 0.36 3.40 2.68
N LYS A 100 0.80 4.52 2.10
CA LYS A 100 -0.08 5.58 1.61
C LYS A 100 -1.03 5.13 0.50
N PHE A 101 -0.63 4.12 -0.29
CA PHE A 101 -1.42 3.64 -1.42
C PHE A 101 -1.72 2.14 -1.40
N SER A 102 -1.23 1.41 -0.40
CA SER A 102 -1.39 -0.05 -0.30
C SER A 102 -2.86 -0.48 -0.30
N ASP A 103 -3.72 0.25 0.39
CA ASP A 103 -5.16 -0.02 0.45
C ASP A 103 -5.83 0.02 -0.94
N ARG A 104 -5.34 0.87 -1.84
CA ARG A 104 -5.84 0.99 -3.22
C ARG A 104 -5.39 -0.14 -4.15
N LEU A 105 -4.46 -0.97 -3.68
CA LEU A 105 -3.99 -2.14 -4.42
C LEU A 105 -4.89 -3.37 -4.20
N ALA A 106 -5.78 -3.34 -3.21
CA ALA A 106 -6.71 -4.42 -2.94
C ALA A 106 -7.54 -4.76 -4.19
N VAL A 107 -7.71 -6.04 -4.46
CA VAL A 107 -8.41 -6.56 -5.65
C VAL A 107 -9.58 -7.44 -5.25
N SER A 108 -9.47 -8.20 -4.15
CA SER A 108 -10.57 -9.03 -3.67
C SER A 108 -11.63 -8.20 -2.94
N GLU A 109 -12.89 -8.51 -3.15
CA GLU A 109 -14.01 -7.85 -2.45
C GLU A 109 -13.85 -7.93 -0.93
N GLU A 110 -13.40 -9.07 -0.44
CA GLU A 110 -13.13 -9.31 0.99
C GLU A 110 -12.09 -8.32 1.54
N SER A 111 -10.96 -8.16 0.86
CA SER A 111 -9.93 -7.19 1.26
C SER A 111 -10.43 -5.73 1.20
N ILE A 112 -11.26 -5.40 0.22
CA ILE A 112 -11.86 -4.06 0.09
C ILE A 112 -12.79 -3.79 1.27
N LEU A 113 -13.65 -4.75 1.62
CA LEU A 113 -14.57 -4.65 2.75
C LEU A 113 -13.83 -4.52 4.09
N GLU A 114 -12.76 -5.30 4.28
CA GLU A 114 -11.91 -5.18 5.48
C GLU A 114 -11.28 -3.79 5.62
N ILE A 115 -10.80 -3.22 4.53
CA ILE A 115 -10.23 -1.87 4.50
C ILE A 115 -11.31 -0.84 4.84
N GLU A 116 -12.50 -0.95 4.25
CA GLU A 116 -13.61 -0.05 4.52
C GLU A 116 -14.05 -0.12 5.99
N LEU A 117 -14.12 -1.31 6.56
CA LEU A 117 -14.48 -1.53 7.96
C LEU A 117 -13.45 -0.86 8.87
N ARG A 118 -12.18 -1.11 8.65
CA ARG A 118 -11.07 -0.48 9.40
C ARG A 118 -11.10 1.06 9.32
N ASN A 119 -11.45 1.61 8.16
CA ASN A 119 -11.55 3.06 8.01
C ASN A 119 -12.76 3.64 8.74
N LYS A 120 -13.90 2.93 8.75
CA LYS A 120 -15.06 3.31 9.55
C LYS A 120 -14.78 3.28 11.05
N ASP A 121 -14.09 2.25 11.54
CA ASP A 121 -13.70 2.16 12.93
C ASP A 121 -12.83 3.35 13.38
N LYS A 122 -11.84 3.71 12.58
CA LYS A 122 -11.01 4.92 12.83
C LYS A 122 -11.84 6.20 12.91
N ILE A 123 -12.85 6.35 12.04
CA ILE A 123 -13.74 7.52 12.08
C ILE A 123 -14.61 7.50 13.34
N ILE A 124 -15.10 6.34 13.74
CA ILE A 124 -15.91 6.18 14.96
C ILE A 124 -15.07 6.55 16.20
N GLU A 125 -13.84 6.02 16.29
CA GLU A 125 -12.92 6.34 17.39
C GLU A 125 -12.61 7.85 17.46
N ALA A 126 -12.32 8.48 16.31
CA ALA A 126 -12.06 9.91 16.26
C ALA A 126 -13.29 10.74 16.70
N ASN A 127 -14.49 10.33 16.27
CA ASN A 127 -15.72 11.00 16.66
C ASN A 127 -16.04 10.80 18.16
N GLN A 128 -15.72 9.63 18.73
CA GLN A 128 -15.88 9.39 20.16
C GLN A 128 -14.94 10.28 20.97
N ALA A 129 -13.67 10.32 20.61
CA ALA A 129 -12.69 11.21 21.25
C ALA A 129 -13.14 12.68 21.25
N GLN A 130 -13.64 13.18 20.12
CA GLN A 130 -14.18 14.56 20.05
C GLN A 130 -15.40 14.77 20.92
N LYS A 131 -16.29 13.77 21.05
CA LYS A 131 -17.44 13.86 21.93
C LYS A 131 -17.04 13.88 23.40
N ASP A 132 -16.09 13.05 23.79
CA ASP A 132 -15.59 12.97 25.15
C ASP A 132 -14.92 14.29 25.58
N ASP A 133 -14.09 14.88 24.69
CA ASP A 133 -13.49 16.20 24.92
C ASP A 133 -14.57 17.29 25.10
N LYS A 134 -15.63 17.25 24.29
CA LYS A 134 -16.71 18.21 24.38
C LYS A 134 -17.58 18.04 25.63
N ILE A 135 -17.79 16.79 26.04
CA ILE A 135 -18.48 16.49 27.33
C ILE A 135 -17.67 17.05 28.46
N LYS A 136 -16.36 16.81 28.51
CA LYS A 136 -15.48 17.32 29.54
C LYS A 136 -15.48 18.86 29.60
N GLU A 137 -15.43 19.53 28.45
CA GLU A 137 -15.53 20.99 28.38
C GLU A 137 -16.87 21.50 28.97
N LEU A 138 -17.97 20.82 28.63
CA LEU A 138 -19.31 21.17 29.14
C LEU A 138 -19.40 20.95 30.65
N GLU A 139 -18.89 19.84 31.17
CA GLU A 139 -18.83 19.56 32.61
C GLU A 139 -18.06 20.65 33.38
N GLU A 140 -16.89 21.05 32.84
CA GLU A 140 -16.11 22.14 33.44
C GLU A 140 -16.86 23.48 33.42
N ARG A 141 -17.67 23.73 32.40
CA ARG A 141 -18.52 24.94 32.34
C ARG A 141 -19.66 24.86 33.38
N ILE A 142 -20.28 23.73 33.51
CA ILE A 142 -21.34 23.50 34.51
C ILE A 142 -20.80 23.76 35.93
N VAL A 143 -19.66 23.17 36.27
CA VAL A 143 -19.02 23.38 37.57
C VAL A 143 -18.70 24.86 37.82
N ARG A 144 -18.30 25.60 36.81
CA ARG A 144 -18.10 27.06 36.94
C ARG A 144 -19.38 27.79 37.19
N PHE A 145 -20.49 27.48 36.51
CA PHE A 145 -21.78 28.09 36.73
C PHE A 145 -22.36 27.77 38.12
N GLU A 146 -22.21 26.53 38.61
CA GLU A 146 -22.67 26.14 39.94
C GLU A 146 -21.94 26.95 41.05
N LYS A 147 -20.66 27.28 40.88
CA LYS A 147 -19.91 28.15 41.78
C LYS A 147 -20.46 29.57 41.81
N PHE A 148 -20.92 30.11 40.67
CA PHE A 148 -21.55 31.43 40.62
C PHE A 148 -22.94 31.48 41.24
N ILE A 149 -23.69 30.42 41.23
CA ILE A 149 -25.06 30.37 41.78
C ILE A 149 -25.07 30.17 43.30
N LYS A 150 -23.98 29.59 43.85
CA LYS A 150 -23.82 29.39 45.31
C LYS A 150 -23.33 30.59 46.09
N ILE A 151 -23.13 31.74 45.45
CA ILE A 151 -22.81 33.03 46.06
C ILE A 151 -24.08 33.87 46.19
#